data_8545492d724fce15217247fe23e97235
#
_entry.id   8545492d724fce15217247fe23e97235
#
_cell.length_a   1.000
_cell.length_b   1.000
_cell.length_c   1.000
_cell.angle_alpha   90.00
_cell.angle_beta   90.00
_cell.angle_gamma   90.00
#
_symmetry.space_group_name_H-M   'P 1'
#
loop_
_entity.id
_entity.type
_entity.pdbx_description
1 polymer ?
#
loop_
_entity_poly.entity_id
_entity_poly.type
_entity_poly.pdbx_seq_one_letter_code
_entity_poly.pdbx_strand_id
1 'polypeptide(L)'
;MFGLLVAGQAFCHSAFAQETEIRAATDLPPIPVGMQVEFAGPARTLLTESELGDWDTVDFGGGGESSVASHTLEIGIGEDLTGVFWDGADLPVKDYELRMEARRTEGIDFFCGTVFPVNDSHCCLIVGGWAGATVGLSNIDDKDASSNETTKLLTFQDNRWYDIRIRVLSDRIIVWIDNQCEIYQNIVGRKISLRGDTELCTPMGLCTFQTKAEIRKLTLQRIGKPAKPSKPFEPPIPSSYPSKQ
;
A
#
# COMPACT_ATOMS: atom_id res chain seq x y z
N MET A 1 -6.95 -58.21 -45.81
CA MET A 1 -5.78 -57.37 -45.58
C MET A 1 -6.19 -56.29 -44.61
N PHE A 2 -5.63 -56.28 -43.40
CA PHE A 2 -6.07 -55.57 -42.24
C PHE A 2 -5.68 -54.06 -42.35
N GLY A 3 -6.67 -53.19 -42.14
CA GLY A 3 -6.46 -51.75 -41.94
C GLY A 3 -6.70 -51.37 -40.50
N LEU A 4 -5.65 -50.90 -39.84
CA LEU A 4 -5.65 -50.49 -38.41
C LEU A 4 -6.23 -49.09 -38.26
N LEU A 5 -7.36 -48.99 -37.56
CA LEU A 5 -7.92 -47.71 -37.10
C LEU A 5 -7.20 -47.30 -35.82
N VAL A 6 -6.47 -46.17 -35.87
CA VAL A 6 -5.92 -45.51 -34.66
C VAL A 6 -6.91 -44.45 -34.22
N ALA A 7 -7.59 -44.70 -33.07
CA ALA A 7 -8.45 -43.72 -32.43
C ALA A 7 -7.58 -42.76 -31.62
N GLY A 8 -7.45 -41.52 -32.08
CA GLY A 8 -6.84 -40.44 -31.31
C GLY A 8 -7.78 -39.93 -30.21
N GLN A 9 -7.44 -40.14 -28.95
CA GLN A 9 -8.12 -39.54 -27.81
C GLN A 9 -7.68 -38.08 -27.70
N ALA A 10 -8.60 -37.16 -27.95
CA ALA A 10 -8.44 -35.75 -27.66
C ALA A 10 -8.59 -35.52 -26.14
N PHE A 11 -7.48 -35.24 -25.44
CA PHE A 11 -7.50 -34.75 -24.06
C PHE A 11 -8.03 -33.31 -24.08
N CYS A 12 -9.26 -33.16 -23.65
CA CYS A 12 -9.87 -31.84 -23.38
C CYS A 12 -9.28 -31.30 -22.07
N HIS A 13 -8.27 -30.41 -22.16
CA HIS A 13 -7.80 -29.65 -21.02
C HIS A 13 -8.84 -28.56 -20.75
N SER A 14 -9.75 -28.80 -19.82
CA SER A 14 -10.57 -27.73 -19.26
C SER A 14 -9.70 -26.88 -18.33
N ALA A 15 -9.16 -25.78 -18.87
CA ALA A 15 -8.58 -24.73 -18.06
C ALA A 15 -9.70 -24.12 -17.21
N PHE A 16 -9.69 -24.39 -15.91
CA PHE A 16 -10.45 -23.62 -14.94
C PHE A 16 -9.85 -22.21 -14.90
N ALA A 17 -10.39 -21.32 -15.72
CA ALA A 17 -10.25 -19.88 -15.51
C ALA A 17 -11.09 -19.53 -14.28
N GLN A 18 -10.45 -19.36 -13.13
CA GLN A 18 -11.06 -18.63 -12.02
C GLN A 18 -11.18 -17.18 -12.47
N GLU A 19 -12.35 -16.79 -12.91
CA GLU A 19 -12.76 -15.39 -13.01
C GLU A 19 -12.72 -14.81 -11.59
N THR A 20 -11.63 -14.08 -11.28
CA THR A 20 -11.58 -13.25 -10.09
C THR A 20 -12.49 -12.06 -10.36
N GLU A 21 -13.70 -12.06 -9.81
CA GLU A 21 -14.63 -10.93 -9.86
C GLU A 21 -13.90 -9.66 -9.42
N ILE A 22 -13.83 -8.69 -10.33
CA ILE A 22 -13.36 -7.34 -10.05
C ILE A 22 -14.41 -6.68 -9.15
N ARG A 23 -14.22 -6.72 -7.84
CA ARG A 23 -15.10 -6.02 -6.89
C ARG A 23 -15.01 -4.52 -7.14
N ALA A 24 -16.16 -3.90 -7.40
CA ALA A 24 -16.27 -2.45 -7.42
C ALA A 24 -15.93 -1.89 -6.03
N ALA A 25 -15.36 -0.69 -5.96
CA ALA A 25 -14.96 -0.05 -4.70
C ALA A 25 -16.10 0.12 -3.67
N THR A 26 -17.35 -0.05 -4.07
CA THR A 26 -18.55 -0.01 -3.23
C THR A 26 -18.85 -1.30 -2.48
N ASP A 27 -18.23 -2.44 -2.86
CA ASP A 27 -18.51 -3.77 -2.30
C ASP A 27 -17.48 -4.22 -1.26
N LEU A 28 -16.63 -3.31 -0.81
CA LEU A 28 -15.60 -3.63 0.16
C LEU A 28 -16.20 -3.86 1.56
N PRO A 29 -15.77 -4.89 2.31
CA PRO A 29 -16.31 -5.18 3.62
C PRO A 29 -16.10 -4.00 4.59
N PRO A 30 -17.05 -3.71 5.47
CA PRO A 30 -16.91 -2.62 6.43
C PRO A 30 -15.76 -2.90 7.40
N ILE A 31 -15.08 -1.82 7.83
CA ILE A 31 -14.05 -1.90 8.88
C ILE A 31 -14.67 -2.53 10.13
N PRO A 32 -14.02 -3.51 10.77
CA PRO A 32 -14.51 -4.12 12.00
C PRO A 32 -14.82 -3.08 13.08
N VAL A 33 -15.91 -3.27 13.82
CA VAL A 33 -16.41 -2.32 14.84
C VAL A 33 -15.33 -1.89 15.83
N GLY A 34 -14.44 -2.79 16.24
CA GLY A 34 -13.31 -2.51 17.15
C GLY A 34 -12.20 -1.63 16.57
N MET A 35 -12.24 -1.33 15.26
CA MET A 35 -11.30 -0.46 14.57
C MET A 35 -11.92 0.86 14.10
N GLN A 36 -13.18 1.12 14.42
CA GLN A 36 -13.82 2.40 14.12
C GLN A 36 -13.21 3.50 14.97
N VAL A 37 -13.04 4.68 14.39
CA VAL A 37 -12.54 5.88 15.06
C VAL A 37 -13.46 7.05 14.78
N GLU A 38 -13.47 8.03 15.68
CA GLU A 38 -14.11 9.33 15.43
C GLU A 38 -13.04 10.26 14.85
N PHE A 39 -13.36 10.93 13.75
CA PHE A 39 -12.46 11.89 13.13
C PHE A 39 -12.66 13.30 13.70
N ALA A 40 -11.57 14.05 13.85
CA ALA A 40 -11.55 15.40 14.39
C ALA A 40 -11.74 16.48 13.30
N GLY A 41 -12.68 16.27 12.38
CA GLY A 41 -12.94 17.21 11.29
C GLY A 41 -12.93 16.55 9.91
N PRO A 42 -13.06 17.35 8.84
CA PRO A 42 -13.08 16.83 7.47
C PRO A 42 -11.70 16.29 7.04
N ALA A 43 -11.72 15.38 6.08
CA ALA A 43 -10.50 14.95 5.41
C ALA A 43 -9.92 16.11 4.58
N ARG A 44 -8.60 16.29 4.65
CA ARG A 44 -7.86 17.22 3.80
C ARG A 44 -7.41 16.47 2.55
N THR A 45 -7.78 16.98 1.38
CA THR A 45 -7.25 16.49 0.10
C THR A 45 -5.82 17.02 -0.08
N LEU A 46 -4.91 16.14 -0.50
CA LEU A 46 -3.48 16.45 -0.64
C LEU A 46 -3.03 16.55 -2.10
N LEU A 47 -3.86 16.19 -3.06
CA LEU A 47 -3.59 16.38 -4.50
C LEU A 47 -4.44 17.50 -5.05
N THR A 48 -3.82 18.36 -5.85
CA THR A 48 -4.50 19.41 -6.62
C THR A 48 -5.12 18.83 -7.89
N GLU A 49 -5.77 19.66 -8.71
CA GLU A 49 -6.39 19.23 -9.97
C GLU A 49 -5.35 18.93 -11.06
N SER A 50 -4.31 19.75 -11.19
CA SER A 50 -3.43 19.73 -12.38
C SER A 50 -1.97 20.08 -12.13
N GLU A 51 -1.57 20.30 -10.88
CA GLU A 51 -0.20 20.69 -10.51
C GLU A 51 0.24 19.88 -9.29
N LEU A 52 1.55 19.77 -9.06
CA LEU A 52 2.08 19.13 -7.86
C LEU A 52 1.63 19.84 -6.57
N GLY A 53 1.41 21.16 -6.64
CA GLY A 53 0.95 21.95 -5.49
C GLY A 53 1.97 21.98 -4.36
N ASP A 54 1.62 21.44 -3.21
CA ASP A 54 2.50 21.32 -2.03
C ASP A 54 3.45 20.11 -2.11
N TRP A 55 3.56 19.43 -3.26
CA TRP A 55 4.51 18.34 -3.48
C TRP A 55 5.68 18.84 -4.31
N ASP A 56 6.87 18.32 -4.04
CA ASP A 56 8.05 18.52 -4.87
C ASP A 56 8.65 17.18 -5.28
N THR A 57 9.43 17.17 -6.36
CA THR A 57 10.06 15.96 -6.88
C THR A 57 11.30 15.61 -6.09
N VAL A 58 11.52 14.32 -5.83
CA VAL A 58 12.75 13.83 -5.19
C VAL A 58 13.81 13.57 -6.26
N ASP A 59 15.00 14.15 -6.08
CA ASP A 59 16.16 13.82 -6.91
C ASP A 59 16.87 12.56 -6.40
N PHE A 60 16.51 11.42 -6.96
CA PHE A 60 17.17 10.13 -6.70
C PHE A 60 18.37 9.86 -7.64
N GLY A 61 18.70 10.80 -8.54
CA GLY A 61 19.81 10.65 -9.49
C GLY A 61 19.51 9.82 -10.74
N GLY A 62 18.24 9.47 -10.97
CA GLY A 62 17.81 8.64 -12.13
C GLY A 62 16.31 8.42 -12.14
N GLY A 63 15.57 9.25 -11.39
CA GLY A 63 14.11 9.18 -11.31
C GLY A 63 13.42 9.56 -12.61
N GLY A 64 12.23 9.02 -12.82
CA GLY A 64 11.32 9.43 -13.90
C GLY A 64 10.61 10.75 -13.57
N GLU A 65 9.82 11.24 -14.51
CA GLU A 65 8.99 12.44 -14.30
C GLU A 65 7.80 12.14 -13.41
N SER A 66 7.42 13.09 -12.56
CA SER A 66 6.19 13.05 -11.78
C SER A 66 5.30 14.24 -12.15
N SER A 67 4.01 14.00 -12.29
CA SER A 67 3.05 15.03 -12.65
C SER A 67 1.67 14.75 -12.07
N VAL A 68 0.84 15.80 -11.98
CA VAL A 68 -0.57 15.70 -11.55
C VAL A 68 -1.49 16.12 -12.67
N ALA A 69 -2.49 15.29 -12.97
CA ALA A 69 -3.56 15.61 -13.90
C ALA A 69 -4.88 15.01 -13.40
N SER A 70 -5.96 15.77 -13.44
CA SER A 70 -7.30 15.33 -12.99
C SER A 70 -7.29 14.71 -11.60
N HIS A 71 -6.64 15.37 -10.63
CA HIS A 71 -6.44 14.91 -9.24
C HIS A 71 -5.72 13.55 -9.11
N THR A 72 -4.94 13.18 -10.12
CA THR A 72 -4.17 11.94 -10.14
C THR A 72 -2.70 12.27 -10.28
N LEU A 73 -1.89 11.86 -9.33
CA LEU A 73 -0.44 11.90 -9.39
C LEU A 73 0.03 10.69 -10.21
N GLU A 74 0.71 10.95 -11.31
CA GLU A 74 1.49 9.96 -12.04
C GLU A 74 2.94 10.03 -11.57
N ILE A 75 3.53 8.89 -11.21
CA ILE A 75 4.95 8.73 -10.92
C ILE A 75 5.52 7.88 -12.04
N GLY A 76 6.39 8.47 -12.84
CA GLY A 76 7.02 7.82 -13.99
C GLY A 76 8.04 6.75 -13.58
N ILE A 77 8.41 5.91 -14.53
CA ILE A 77 9.44 4.89 -14.31
C ILE A 77 10.83 5.54 -14.33
N GLY A 78 11.66 5.21 -13.36
CA GLY A 78 13.06 5.59 -13.26
C GLY A 78 14.01 4.40 -13.35
N GLU A 79 15.32 4.64 -13.26
CA GLU A 79 16.33 3.59 -13.16
C GLU A 79 16.16 2.79 -11.87
N ASP A 80 15.95 3.49 -10.76
CA ASP A 80 15.65 2.93 -9.45
C ASP A 80 14.40 3.58 -8.88
N LEU A 81 14.54 4.50 -7.91
CA LEU A 81 13.41 5.20 -7.28
C LEU A 81 12.97 6.42 -8.10
N THR A 82 11.69 6.61 -8.15
CA THR A 82 11.04 7.87 -8.55
C THR A 82 10.04 8.26 -7.47
N GLY A 83 9.89 9.54 -7.16
CA GLY A 83 8.93 9.94 -6.14
C GLY A 83 8.80 11.44 -5.95
N VAL A 84 7.89 11.78 -5.06
CA VAL A 84 7.61 13.13 -4.60
C VAL A 84 7.61 13.19 -3.08
N PHE A 85 7.93 14.35 -2.52
CA PHE A 85 7.82 14.61 -1.09
C PHE A 85 6.94 15.82 -0.82
N TRP A 86 6.38 15.86 0.38
CA TRP A 86 5.50 16.94 0.83
C TRP A 86 6.32 18.12 1.38
N ASP A 87 6.17 19.27 0.75
CA ASP A 87 6.78 20.56 1.16
C ASP A 87 5.73 21.56 1.68
N GLY A 88 4.51 21.09 1.91
CA GLY A 88 3.40 21.93 2.38
C GLY A 88 3.35 22.08 3.89
N ALA A 89 2.19 22.49 4.40
CA ALA A 89 1.96 22.71 5.83
C ALA A 89 2.18 21.46 6.68
N ASP A 90 2.45 21.69 7.99
CA ASP A 90 2.74 20.67 8.99
C ASP A 90 1.77 19.47 8.97
N LEU A 91 2.33 18.29 9.08
CA LEU A 91 1.63 17.02 9.13
C LEU A 91 1.50 16.53 10.59
N PRO A 92 0.41 15.82 10.94
CA PRO A 92 0.36 15.12 12.22
C PRO A 92 1.35 13.98 12.25
N VAL A 93 1.96 13.73 13.40
CA VAL A 93 2.89 12.62 13.59
C VAL A 93 2.24 11.39 14.23
N LYS A 94 0.99 11.50 14.67
CA LYS A 94 0.14 10.45 15.24
C LYS A 94 -1.32 10.83 15.20
N ASP A 95 -2.20 9.88 15.46
CA ASP A 95 -3.66 10.02 15.52
C ASP A 95 -4.21 10.62 14.21
N TYR A 96 -3.86 9.97 13.10
CA TYR A 96 -4.35 10.34 11.77
C TYR A 96 -4.50 9.12 10.87
N GLU A 97 -5.19 9.32 9.77
CA GLU A 97 -5.37 8.35 8.70
C GLU A 97 -5.01 8.98 7.37
N LEU A 98 -4.17 8.30 6.59
CA LEU A 98 -3.97 8.53 5.16
C LEU A 98 -4.84 7.54 4.41
N ARG A 99 -5.47 8.02 3.34
CA ARG A 99 -6.21 7.17 2.40
C ARG A 99 -5.91 7.59 0.99
N MET A 100 -5.73 6.61 0.11
CA MET A 100 -5.47 6.82 -1.31
C MET A 100 -5.95 5.62 -2.12
N GLU A 101 -6.09 5.83 -3.40
CA GLU A 101 -6.15 4.75 -4.38
C GLU A 101 -4.87 4.77 -5.21
N ALA A 102 -4.24 3.62 -5.37
CA ALA A 102 -3.02 3.46 -6.17
C ALA A 102 -3.14 2.30 -7.16
N ARG A 103 -2.48 2.41 -8.31
CA ARG A 103 -2.35 1.33 -9.29
C ARG A 103 -0.97 1.33 -9.94
N ARG A 104 -0.50 0.16 -10.29
CA ARG A 104 0.65 -0.03 -11.18
C ARG A 104 0.16 0.02 -12.62
N THR A 105 0.83 0.82 -13.46
CA THR A 105 0.52 0.92 -14.89
C THR A 105 1.60 0.29 -15.75
N GLU A 106 2.86 0.24 -15.24
CA GLU A 106 4.01 -0.37 -15.91
C GLU A 106 5.05 -0.79 -14.86
N GLY A 107 5.88 -1.77 -15.17
CA GLY A 107 6.92 -2.28 -14.25
C GLY A 107 6.45 -3.47 -13.43
N ILE A 108 7.30 -3.93 -12.50
CA ILE A 108 7.08 -5.19 -11.77
C ILE A 108 7.35 -5.10 -10.27
N ASP A 109 7.79 -3.95 -9.75
CA ASP A 109 8.12 -3.77 -8.34
C ASP A 109 7.09 -2.87 -7.64
N PHE A 110 7.43 -2.26 -6.49
CA PHE A 110 6.44 -1.54 -5.73
C PHE A 110 5.93 -0.29 -6.47
N PHE A 111 4.61 -0.17 -6.45
CA PHE A 111 3.88 0.91 -7.10
C PHE A 111 3.33 1.95 -6.11
N CYS A 112 3.43 1.68 -4.81
CA CYS A 112 3.04 2.60 -3.77
C CYS A 112 3.96 2.41 -2.55
N GLY A 113 5.10 3.10 -2.58
CA GLY A 113 5.92 3.37 -1.41
C GLY A 113 5.41 4.65 -0.77
N THR A 114 4.93 4.59 0.46
CA THR A 114 4.40 5.75 1.17
C THR A 114 5.24 6.00 2.42
N VAL A 115 5.98 7.09 2.44
CA VAL A 115 6.68 7.59 3.63
C VAL A 115 5.73 8.47 4.43
N PHE A 116 5.66 8.28 5.74
CA PHE A 116 4.76 9.01 6.62
C PHE A 116 5.31 9.17 8.03
N PRO A 117 4.95 10.26 8.75
CA PRO A 117 5.39 10.51 10.12
C PRO A 117 4.82 9.49 11.11
N VAL A 118 5.63 9.07 12.08
CA VAL A 118 5.23 8.16 13.17
C VAL A 118 5.88 8.63 14.46
N ASN A 119 5.12 9.30 15.34
CA ASN A 119 5.63 9.92 16.57
C ASN A 119 6.81 10.88 16.27
N ASP A 120 8.01 10.55 16.73
CA ASP A 120 9.25 11.29 16.52
C ASP A 120 10.13 10.72 15.40
N SER A 121 9.58 9.84 14.59
CA SER A 121 10.28 9.18 13.47
C SER A 121 9.39 9.16 12.19
N HIS A 122 9.82 8.38 11.21
CA HIS A 122 9.08 8.11 9.96
C HIS A 122 9.11 6.62 9.65
N CYS A 123 8.10 6.16 8.93
CA CYS A 123 7.98 4.80 8.41
C CYS A 123 7.62 4.84 6.93
N CYS A 124 7.98 3.80 6.20
CA CYS A 124 7.55 3.62 4.81
C CYS A 124 6.68 2.37 4.69
N LEU A 125 5.46 2.51 4.15
CA LEU A 125 4.68 1.36 3.67
C LEU A 125 5.13 1.03 2.26
N ILE A 126 5.49 -0.22 2.01
CA ILE A 126 5.75 -0.75 0.67
C ILE A 126 4.55 -1.59 0.23
N VAL A 127 4.04 -1.34 -0.99
CA VAL A 127 2.97 -2.14 -1.61
C VAL A 127 3.44 -2.62 -2.98
N GLY A 128 3.56 -3.93 -3.11
CA GLY A 128 3.99 -4.60 -4.35
C GLY A 128 5.50 -4.62 -4.56
N GLY A 129 6.29 -4.60 -3.49
CA GLY A 129 7.75 -4.66 -3.58
C GLY A 129 8.30 -6.07 -3.85
N TRP A 130 9.62 -6.15 -4.03
CA TRP A 130 10.37 -7.40 -4.29
C TRP A 130 9.74 -8.24 -5.39
N ALA A 131 9.76 -7.70 -6.60
CA ALA A 131 9.14 -8.29 -7.79
C ALA A 131 7.60 -8.37 -7.72
N GLY A 132 6.95 -7.39 -7.10
CA GLY A 132 5.52 -7.13 -7.25
C GLY A 132 4.61 -7.72 -6.18
N ALA A 133 5.11 -8.47 -5.20
CA ALA A 133 4.25 -9.21 -4.27
C ALA A 133 4.31 -8.75 -2.80
N THR A 134 5.41 -8.13 -2.37
CA THR A 134 5.61 -7.83 -0.95
C THR A 134 4.84 -6.60 -0.51
N VAL A 135 4.15 -6.73 0.62
CA VAL A 135 3.58 -5.63 1.40
C VAL A 135 4.20 -5.66 2.79
N GLY A 136 4.60 -4.50 3.32
CA GLY A 136 5.16 -4.41 4.67
C GLY A 136 5.59 -3.00 5.06
N LEU A 137 5.87 -2.81 6.34
CA LEU A 137 6.42 -1.57 6.88
C LEU A 137 7.96 -1.62 6.87
N SER A 138 8.61 -0.55 6.46
CA SER A 138 10.06 -0.43 6.35
C SER A 138 10.55 0.87 7.01
N ASN A 139 11.36 0.85 8.11
CA ASN A 139 11.88 -0.34 8.81
C ASN A 139 11.23 -0.49 10.19
N ILE A 140 11.17 -1.73 10.68
CA ILE A 140 10.88 -2.03 12.09
C ILE A 140 12.07 -2.79 12.66
N ASP A 141 12.67 -2.26 13.73
CA ASP A 141 13.88 -2.82 14.37
C ASP A 141 14.99 -3.13 13.35
N ASP A 142 15.26 -2.16 12.49
CA ASP A 142 16.25 -2.22 11.40
C ASP A 142 15.99 -3.29 10.32
N LYS A 143 14.80 -3.89 10.30
CA LYS A 143 14.39 -4.85 9.29
C LYS A 143 13.43 -4.20 8.31
N ASP A 144 13.68 -4.39 7.02
CA ASP A 144 12.85 -3.87 5.95
C ASP A 144 11.51 -4.62 5.78
N ALA A 145 10.67 -4.15 4.85
CA ALA A 145 9.33 -4.71 4.60
C ALA A 145 9.33 -6.19 4.19
N SER A 146 10.45 -6.73 3.70
CA SER A 146 10.56 -8.14 3.29
C SER A 146 11.01 -9.06 4.41
N SER A 147 11.46 -8.54 5.54
CA SER A 147 12.19 -9.30 6.56
C SER A 147 11.73 -9.08 7.99
N ASN A 148 10.62 -8.36 8.22
CA ASN A 148 10.03 -8.18 9.53
C ASN A 148 8.63 -8.82 9.64
N GLU A 149 8.01 -8.75 10.81
CA GLU A 149 6.72 -9.40 11.10
C GLU A 149 5.52 -8.81 10.33
N THR A 150 5.67 -7.67 9.68
CA THR A 150 4.60 -7.08 8.87
C THR A 150 4.58 -7.58 7.43
N THR A 151 5.58 -8.38 7.03
CA THR A 151 5.70 -8.93 5.68
C THR A 151 4.47 -9.74 5.29
N LYS A 152 3.85 -9.37 4.16
CA LYS A 152 2.77 -10.11 3.50
C LYS A 152 3.12 -10.32 2.04
N LEU A 153 2.63 -11.41 1.46
CA LEU A 153 2.73 -11.66 0.02
C LEU A 153 1.34 -11.60 -0.58
N LEU A 154 1.10 -10.60 -1.40
CA LEU A 154 -0.17 -10.36 -2.08
C LEU A 154 0.04 -10.34 -3.59
N THR A 155 -1.00 -10.65 -4.35
CA THR A 155 -0.97 -10.55 -5.81
C THR A 155 -1.66 -9.27 -6.25
N PHE A 156 -0.97 -8.47 -7.06
CA PHE A 156 -1.47 -7.23 -7.62
C PHE A 156 -1.61 -7.34 -9.14
N GLN A 157 -2.77 -6.90 -9.64
CA GLN A 157 -3.05 -6.81 -11.07
C GLN A 157 -2.68 -5.42 -11.59
N ASP A 158 -2.03 -5.35 -12.75
CA ASP A 158 -1.74 -4.08 -13.39
C ASP A 158 -3.03 -3.36 -13.81
N ASN A 159 -2.98 -2.04 -13.79
CA ASN A 159 -4.11 -1.15 -14.10
C ASN A 159 -5.33 -1.26 -13.17
N ARG A 160 -5.28 -2.08 -12.12
CA ARG A 160 -6.31 -2.15 -11.08
C ARG A 160 -6.05 -1.14 -9.98
N TRP A 161 -7.06 -0.36 -9.61
CA TRP A 161 -7.02 0.52 -8.45
C TRP A 161 -7.19 -0.28 -7.16
N TYR A 162 -6.31 -0.03 -6.19
CA TYR A 162 -6.34 -0.57 -4.83
C TYR A 162 -6.62 0.55 -3.84
N ASP A 163 -7.64 0.40 -2.99
CA ASP A 163 -7.89 1.33 -1.87
C ASP A 163 -6.89 1.02 -0.76
N ILE A 164 -6.00 1.96 -0.47
CA ILE A 164 -4.95 1.83 0.53
C ILE A 164 -5.25 2.81 1.65
N ARG A 165 -5.22 2.32 2.89
CA ARG A 165 -5.44 3.12 4.08
C ARG A 165 -4.37 2.83 5.10
N ILE A 166 -3.76 3.88 5.63
CA ILE A 166 -2.73 3.83 6.67
C ILE A 166 -3.24 4.62 7.86
N ARG A 167 -3.42 3.97 8.99
CA ARG A 167 -3.77 4.63 10.25
C ARG A 167 -2.58 4.60 11.18
N VAL A 168 -2.18 5.78 11.66
CA VAL A 168 -1.10 5.96 12.62
C VAL A 168 -1.68 6.42 13.94
N LEU A 169 -1.54 5.58 14.94
CA LEU A 169 -1.86 5.88 16.35
C LEU A 169 -0.58 5.99 17.17
N SER A 170 -0.65 6.51 18.38
CA SER A 170 0.53 6.65 19.24
C SER A 170 1.23 5.33 19.57
N ASP A 171 0.51 4.20 19.51
CA ASP A 171 0.97 2.88 19.93
C ASP A 171 1.01 1.84 18.78
N ARG A 172 0.46 2.18 17.60
CA ARG A 172 0.36 1.20 16.50
C ARG A 172 0.19 1.84 15.12
N ILE A 173 0.52 1.06 14.10
CA ILE A 173 0.23 1.33 12.69
C ILE A 173 -0.69 0.24 12.18
N ILE A 174 -1.77 0.64 11.48
CA ILE A 174 -2.71 -0.31 10.87
C ILE A 174 -2.83 0.01 9.38
N VAL A 175 -2.73 -1.01 8.54
CA VAL A 175 -2.86 -0.85 7.09
C VAL A 175 -3.97 -1.76 6.56
N TRP A 176 -4.81 -1.18 5.72
CA TRP A 176 -5.80 -1.91 4.94
C TRP A 176 -5.52 -1.74 3.46
N ILE A 177 -5.72 -2.81 2.71
CA ILE A 177 -5.77 -2.81 1.25
C ILE A 177 -7.13 -3.39 0.87
N ASP A 178 -7.91 -2.66 0.08
CA ASP A 178 -9.29 -3.03 -0.29
C ASP A 178 -10.17 -3.40 0.93
N ASN A 179 -10.04 -2.62 2.02
CA ASN A 179 -10.66 -2.84 3.34
C ASN A 179 -10.26 -4.15 4.06
N GLN A 180 -9.38 -4.96 3.49
CA GLN A 180 -8.76 -6.07 4.18
C GLN A 180 -7.64 -5.54 5.08
N CYS A 181 -7.69 -5.83 6.38
CA CYS A 181 -6.61 -5.47 7.30
C CYS A 181 -5.40 -6.37 7.06
N GLU A 182 -4.37 -5.81 6.44
CA GLU A 182 -3.15 -6.56 6.11
C GLU A 182 -2.09 -6.43 7.21
N ILE A 183 -2.01 -5.27 7.85
CA ILE A 183 -1.02 -5.00 8.90
C ILE A 183 -1.72 -4.42 10.12
N TYR A 184 -1.41 -4.98 11.29
CA TYR A 184 -1.79 -4.46 12.61
C TYR A 184 -0.56 -4.54 13.51
N GLN A 185 0.27 -3.49 13.45
CA GLN A 185 1.59 -3.47 14.08
C GLN A 185 1.60 -2.62 15.34
N ASN A 186 1.89 -3.25 16.49
CA ASN A 186 2.23 -2.51 17.71
C ASN A 186 3.63 -1.92 17.60
N ILE A 187 3.79 -0.63 17.90
CA ILE A 187 5.06 0.10 17.80
C ILE A 187 5.63 0.55 19.15
N VAL A 188 5.00 0.18 20.25
CA VAL A 188 5.49 0.52 21.60
C VAL A 188 6.82 -0.17 21.85
N GLY A 189 7.88 0.62 22.12
CA GLY A 189 9.23 0.12 22.36
C GLY A 189 9.95 -0.43 21.11
N ARG A 190 9.37 -0.23 19.91
CA ARG A 190 10.00 -0.62 18.65
C ARG A 190 10.78 0.55 18.05
N LYS A 191 11.88 0.24 17.39
CA LYS A 191 12.61 1.21 16.59
C LYS A 191 11.94 1.33 15.23
N ILE A 192 11.36 2.49 14.96
CA ILE A 192 10.80 2.84 13.65
C ILE A 192 11.82 3.73 12.94
N SER A 193 12.14 3.41 11.70
CA SER A 193 13.10 4.18 10.89
C SER A 193 12.77 4.04 9.41
N LEU A 194 13.46 4.79 8.58
CA LEU A 194 13.43 4.64 7.13
C LEU A 194 14.64 3.82 6.66
N ARG A 195 14.50 3.26 5.49
CA ARG A 195 15.59 2.81 4.67
C ARG A 195 16.22 4.04 4.01
N GLY A 196 17.57 4.14 3.97
CA GLY A 196 18.30 5.33 3.52
C GLY A 196 17.80 5.90 2.18
N ASP A 197 17.43 5.00 1.25
CA ASP A 197 16.91 5.38 -0.06
C ASP A 197 15.63 6.24 0.03
N THR A 198 14.79 6.02 1.05
CA THR A 198 13.50 6.71 1.22
C THR A 198 13.53 7.90 2.18
N GLU A 199 14.67 8.20 2.79
CA GLU A 199 14.83 9.37 3.68
C GLU A 199 14.58 10.69 2.96
N LEU A 200 14.90 10.75 1.66
CA LEU A 200 14.64 11.92 0.82
C LEU A 200 13.14 12.21 0.62
N CYS A 201 12.28 11.26 0.92
CA CYS A 201 10.82 11.40 0.87
C CYS A 201 10.22 11.97 2.17
N THR A 202 11.01 12.50 3.09
CA THR A 202 10.48 13.08 4.33
C THR A 202 10.05 14.53 4.16
N PRO A 203 9.05 15.02 4.95
CA PRO A 203 8.38 14.38 6.06
C PRO A 203 7.28 13.38 5.65
N MET A 204 6.76 13.45 4.45
CA MET A 204 5.85 12.50 3.83
C MET A 204 6.17 12.42 2.34
N GLY A 205 6.11 11.22 1.76
CA GLY A 205 6.40 11.06 0.34
C GLY A 205 5.74 9.86 -0.27
N LEU A 206 5.69 9.87 -1.59
CA LEU A 206 5.18 8.80 -2.43
C LEU A 206 6.26 8.42 -3.43
N CYS A 207 6.60 7.15 -3.51
CA CYS A 207 7.63 6.68 -4.42
C CYS A 207 7.33 5.31 -5.01
N THR A 208 8.00 5.01 -6.10
CA THR A 208 7.96 3.72 -6.80
C THR A 208 9.39 3.23 -7.03
N PHE A 209 9.56 1.95 -7.33
CA PHE A 209 10.86 1.39 -7.72
C PHE A 209 10.73 0.70 -9.08
N GLN A 210 11.46 1.19 -10.08
CA GLN A 210 11.44 0.67 -11.46
C GLN A 210 10.03 0.40 -12.00
N THR A 211 9.07 1.26 -11.58
CA THR A 211 7.63 1.04 -11.76
C THR A 211 6.95 2.37 -12.01
N LYS A 212 6.06 2.41 -13.01
CA LYS A 212 5.15 3.51 -13.23
C LYS A 212 3.85 3.27 -12.47
N ALA A 213 3.40 4.28 -11.75
CA ALA A 213 2.20 4.20 -10.94
C ALA A 213 1.34 5.46 -11.03
N GLU A 214 0.08 5.29 -10.70
CA GLU A 214 -0.84 6.39 -10.51
C GLU A 214 -1.46 6.33 -9.11
N ILE A 215 -1.58 7.51 -8.48
CA ILE A 215 -2.16 7.67 -7.14
C ILE A 215 -3.21 8.77 -7.20
N ARG A 216 -4.39 8.52 -6.63
CA ARG A 216 -5.49 9.47 -6.58
C ARG A 216 -6.24 9.41 -5.26
N LYS A 217 -7.16 10.35 -5.02
CA LYS A 217 -7.97 10.43 -3.80
C LYS A 217 -7.13 10.46 -2.52
N LEU A 218 -5.91 10.98 -2.61
CA LEU A 218 -5.01 11.08 -1.47
C LEU A 218 -5.55 12.10 -0.48
N THR A 219 -5.88 11.62 0.71
CA THR A 219 -6.43 12.41 1.80
C THR A 219 -5.75 12.12 3.11
N LEU A 220 -5.69 13.13 3.97
CA LEU A 220 -5.27 13.02 5.36
C LEU A 220 -6.39 13.48 6.27
N GLN A 221 -6.71 12.69 7.29
CA GLN A 221 -7.73 13.04 8.27
C GLN A 221 -7.22 12.79 9.68
N ARG A 222 -7.36 13.79 10.56
CA ARG A 222 -7.00 13.64 11.99
C ARG A 222 -8.04 12.80 12.69
N ILE A 223 -7.58 11.91 13.57
CA ILE A 223 -8.42 11.11 14.44
C ILE A 223 -8.66 11.92 15.72
N GLY A 224 -9.91 12.02 16.14
CA GLY A 224 -10.30 12.51 17.43
C GLY A 224 -9.89 11.54 18.55
N LYS A 225 -10.46 11.67 19.74
CA LYS A 225 -10.19 10.68 20.79
C LYS A 225 -10.65 9.31 20.29
N PRO A 226 -9.74 8.30 20.22
CA PRO A 226 -10.14 6.96 19.81
C PRO A 226 -11.24 6.47 20.75
N ALA A 227 -12.33 5.95 20.18
CA ALA A 227 -13.33 5.25 21.00
C ALA A 227 -12.59 4.15 21.79
N LYS A 228 -12.77 4.08 23.11
CA LYS A 228 -12.14 3.04 23.92
C LYS A 228 -12.53 1.68 23.32
N PRO A 229 -11.58 0.84 22.91
CA PRO A 229 -11.92 -0.45 22.34
C PRO A 229 -12.71 -1.26 23.37
N SER A 230 -13.91 -1.66 23.03
CA SER A 230 -14.79 -2.46 23.90
C SER A 230 -14.25 -3.88 24.14
N LYS A 231 -13.28 -4.34 23.36
CA LYS A 231 -12.52 -5.58 23.53
C LYS A 231 -11.19 -5.48 22.77
N PRO A 232 -10.11 -6.19 23.22
CA PRO A 232 -8.90 -6.35 22.44
C PRO A 232 -9.24 -6.95 21.08
N PHE A 233 -8.71 -6.37 20.00
CA PHE A 233 -8.77 -6.98 18.67
C PHE A 233 -7.80 -8.15 18.64
N GLU A 234 -8.30 -9.34 18.39
CA GLU A 234 -7.45 -10.48 18.03
C GLU A 234 -7.37 -10.50 16.49
N PRO A 235 -6.16 -10.33 15.91
CA PRO A 235 -6.00 -10.43 14.47
C PRO A 235 -6.46 -11.82 13.99
N PRO A 236 -7.08 -11.93 12.81
CA PRO A 236 -7.47 -13.21 12.26
C PRO A 236 -6.24 -14.14 12.21
N ILE A 237 -6.38 -15.33 12.79
CA ILE A 237 -5.34 -16.34 12.72
C ILE A 237 -5.09 -16.64 11.24
N PRO A 238 -3.84 -16.56 10.73
CA PRO A 238 -3.56 -16.91 9.35
C PRO A 238 -4.11 -18.32 9.10
N SER A 239 -4.92 -18.49 8.06
CA SER A 239 -5.41 -19.80 7.67
C SER A 239 -4.20 -20.69 7.43
N SER A 240 -4.04 -21.73 8.25
CA SER A 240 -2.99 -22.73 8.10
C SER A 240 -3.05 -23.28 6.67
N TYR A 241 -1.96 -23.17 5.93
CA TYR A 241 -1.79 -23.87 4.66
C TYR A 241 -2.12 -25.34 4.87
N PRO A 242 -2.93 -25.97 3.99
CA PRO A 242 -3.14 -27.41 4.07
C PRO A 242 -1.78 -28.08 3.91
N SER A 243 -1.38 -28.85 4.94
CA SER A 243 -0.21 -29.72 4.89
C SER A 243 -0.37 -30.66 3.71
N LYS A 244 0.56 -30.59 2.74
CA LYS A 244 0.66 -31.57 1.67
C LYS A 244 0.86 -32.95 2.30
N GLN A 245 -0.10 -33.84 2.12
CA GLN A 245 0.09 -35.28 2.24
C GLN A 245 0.74 -35.81 0.97
#